data_98eee5c468b67fb8cf97801e6d3d102e
#
_entry.id   98eee5c468b67fb8cf97801e6d3d102e
#
_cell.length_a   1.000
_cell.length_b   1.000
_cell.length_c   1.000
_cell.angle_alpha   90.00
_cell.angle_beta   90.00
_cell.angle_gamma   90.00
#
_symmetry.space_group_name_H-M   'P 1'
#
loop_
_entity.id
_entity.type
_entity.pdbx_description
1 polymer ?
#
loop_
_entity_poly.entity_id
_entity_poly.type
_entity_poly.pdbx_seq_one_letter_code
_entity_poly.pdbx_strand_id
1 'polypeptide(L)' 'WTVLECSGHDFSELIQSFERAKATERPTMILARTIKGKGVSLAENNPAWHSRAPKGEEWDKICEEYQIRKEELTRL' A
#
# COMPACT_ATOMS: atom_id res chain seq x y z
N TRP A 1 -5.15 -13.88 21.69
CA TRP A 1 -4.80 -13.62 20.28
C TRP A 1 -3.35 -13.18 20.18
N THR A 2 -2.66 -13.67 19.18
CA THR A 2 -1.34 -13.14 18.81
C THR A 2 -1.55 -11.95 17.92
N VAL A 3 -0.79 -10.86 18.17
CA VAL A 3 -0.85 -9.65 17.35
C VAL A 3 0.52 -9.42 16.71
N LEU A 4 0.54 -9.31 15.39
CA LEU A 4 1.74 -9.02 14.62
C LEU A 4 1.54 -7.68 13.91
N GLU A 5 2.60 -6.89 13.80
CA GLU A 5 2.57 -5.63 13.05
C GLU A 5 3.56 -5.71 11.88
N CYS A 6 3.18 -5.13 10.77
CA CYS A 6 4.07 -5.04 9.61
C CYS A 6 3.73 -3.82 8.75
N SER A 7 4.64 -3.46 7.85
CA SER A 7 4.33 -2.50 6.80
C SER A 7 3.39 -3.16 5.79
N GLY A 8 2.24 -2.54 5.55
CA GLY A 8 1.25 -3.05 4.61
C GLY A 8 1.61 -2.82 3.14
N HIS A 9 2.69 -2.08 2.87
CA HIS A 9 3.17 -1.82 1.51
C HIS A 9 4.48 -2.53 1.19
N ASP A 10 4.90 -3.45 2.04
CA ASP A 10 6.12 -4.23 1.85
C ASP A 10 5.74 -5.71 1.78
N PHE A 11 5.86 -6.31 0.59
CA PHE A 11 5.50 -7.71 0.37
C PHE A 11 6.33 -8.66 1.23
N SER A 12 7.60 -8.37 1.45
CA SER A 12 8.47 -9.20 2.28
C SER A 12 7.96 -9.27 3.71
N GLU A 13 7.62 -8.12 4.31
CA GLU A 13 7.06 -8.07 5.67
C GLU A 13 5.70 -8.75 5.76
N LEU A 14 4.86 -8.57 4.74
CA LEU A 14 3.55 -9.24 4.70
C LEU A 14 3.70 -10.76 4.66
N ILE A 15 4.58 -11.27 3.80
CA ILE A 15 4.83 -12.70 3.69
C ILE A 15 5.37 -13.26 5.00
N GLN A 16 6.33 -12.59 5.63
CA GLN A 16 6.88 -13.00 6.91
C GLN A 16 5.81 -13.04 8.00
N SER A 17 4.90 -12.06 8.02
CA SER A 17 3.80 -12.03 8.97
C SER A 17 2.85 -13.21 8.78
N PHE A 18 2.51 -13.55 7.54
CA PHE A 18 1.68 -14.70 7.24
C PHE A 18 2.36 -16.02 7.66
N GLU A 19 3.65 -16.16 7.42
CA GLU A 19 4.40 -17.36 7.83
C GLU A 19 4.41 -17.50 9.35
N ARG A 20 4.63 -16.40 10.08
CA ARG A 20 4.57 -16.40 11.53
C ARG A 20 3.17 -16.73 12.05
N ALA A 21 2.14 -16.21 11.40
CA ALA A 21 0.75 -16.49 11.78
C ALA A 21 0.42 -17.97 11.61
N LYS A 22 0.92 -18.60 10.55
CA LYS A 22 0.73 -20.05 10.33
C LYS A 22 1.44 -20.89 11.36
N ALA A 23 2.56 -20.41 11.90
CA ALA A 23 3.37 -21.15 12.87
C ALA A 23 2.80 -21.10 14.29
N THR A 24 1.89 -20.17 14.58
CA THR A 24 1.25 -20.11 15.90
C THR A 24 -0.05 -20.89 15.92
N GLU A 25 -0.34 -21.51 17.08
CA GLU A 25 -1.59 -22.24 17.28
C GLU A 25 -2.73 -21.32 17.75
N ARG A 26 -2.44 -20.05 17.99
CA ARG A 26 -3.41 -19.06 18.44
C ARG A 26 -4.01 -18.31 17.27
N PRO A 27 -5.25 -17.84 17.39
CA PRO A 27 -5.77 -16.86 16.44
C PRO A 27 -4.83 -15.68 16.36
N THR A 28 -4.57 -15.19 15.15
CA THR A 28 -3.59 -14.13 14.91
C THR A 28 -4.23 -12.96 14.20
N MET A 29 -3.95 -11.76 14.70
CA MET A 29 -4.31 -10.52 14.03
C MET A 29 -3.04 -9.91 13.46
N ILE A 30 -3.06 -9.56 12.19
CA ILE A 30 -1.96 -8.84 11.56
C ILE A 30 -2.39 -7.40 11.34
N LEU A 31 -1.71 -6.47 11.99
CA LEU A 31 -1.92 -5.04 11.82
C LEU A 31 -0.97 -4.55 10.73
N ALA A 32 -1.50 -4.33 9.54
CA ALA A 32 -0.72 -3.82 8.43
C ALA A 32 -0.77 -2.29 8.42
N ARG A 33 0.36 -1.64 8.65
CA ARG A 33 0.44 -0.18 8.58
C ARG A 33 0.44 0.25 7.13
N THR A 34 -0.57 1.03 6.76
CA THR A 34 -0.75 1.48 5.39
C THR A 34 -0.87 2.99 5.31
N ILE A 35 -0.60 3.51 4.13
CA ILE A 35 -0.84 4.91 3.80
C ILE A 35 -2.01 4.93 2.82
N LYS A 36 -3.09 5.62 3.18
CA LYS A 36 -4.24 5.79 2.29
C LYS A 36 -3.77 6.45 0.99
N GLY A 37 -4.14 5.87 -0.15
CA GLY A 37 -3.78 6.42 -1.45
C GLY A 37 -2.32 6.20 -1.85
N LYS A 38 -1.64 5.25 -1.22
CA LYS A 38 -0.22 4.96 -1.48
C LYS A 38 0.07 4.82 -2.96
N GLY A 39 1.06 5.59 -3.41
CA GLY A 39 1.47 5.56 -4.81
C GLY A 39 0.96 6.74 -5.62
N VAL A 40 -0.03 7.45 -5.13
CA VAL A 40 -0.59 8.64 -5.78
C VAL A 40 -0.39 9.81 -4.84
N SER A 41 0.59 10.66 -5.11
CA SER A 41 0.99 11.73 -4.19
C SER A 41 -0.15 12.67 -3.80
N LEU A 42 -1.05 12.98 -4.73
CA LEU A 42 -2.21 13.84 -4.48
C LEU A 42 -3.21 13.21 -3.51
N ALA A 43 -3.26 11.88 -3.46
CA ALA A 43 -4.24 11.14 -2.68
C ALA A 43 -3.69 10.63 -1.34
N GLU A 44 -2.36 10.57 -1.17
CA GLU A 44 -1.76 10.03 0.03
C GLU A 44 -2.21 10.80 1.28
N ASN A 45 -2.77 10.05 2.25
CA ASN A 45 -3.28 10.60 3.52
C ASN A 45 -4.31 11.71 3.36
N ASN A 46 -5.00 11.77 2.22
CA ASN A 46 -5.98 12.81 1.95
C ASN A 46 -7.39 12.21 1.92
N PRO A 47 -8.21 12.46 2.96
CA PRO A 47 -9.57 11.90 3.03
C PRO A 47 -10.51 12.42 1.95
N ALA A 48 -10.20 13.57 1.32
CA ALA A 48 -11.00 14.10 0.22
C ALA A 48 -11.06 13.14 -0.98
N TRP A 49 -10.08 12.21 -1.09
CA TRP A 49 -10.00 11.24 -2.18
C TRP A 49 -10.72 9.93 -1.91
N HIS A 50 -11.45 9.83 -0.80
CA HIS A 50 -12.12 8.58 -0.43
C HIS A 50 -13.17 8.13 -1.46
N SER A 51 -13.89 9.07 -2.05
CA SER A 51 -14.98 8.75 -2.99
C SER A 51 -15.05 9.73 -4.17
N ARG A 52 -13.92 10.19 -4.66
CA ARG A 52 -13.87 11.05 -5.84
C ARG A 52 -12.89 10.47 -6.87
N ALA A 53 -13.14 10.78 -8.13
CA ALA A 53 -12.24 10.45 -9.21
C ALA A 53 -11.36 11.67 -9.57
N PRO A 54 -10.12 11.44 -10.04
CA PRO A 54 -9.28 12.54 -10.51
C PRO A 54 -9.87 13.21 -11.75
N LYS A 55 -9.68 14.51 -11.88
CA LYS A 55 -10.19 15.31 -13.01
C LYS A 55 -9.11 16.24 -13.54
N GLY A 56 -9.09 16.47 -14.85
CA GLY A 56 -8.23 17.45 -15.51
C GLY A 56 -6.76 17.25 -15.18
N GLU A 57 -6.12 18.30 -14.66
CA GLU A 57 -4.70 18.30 -14.33
C GLU A 57 -4.32 17.26 -13.27
N GLU A 58 -5.24 16.91 -12.40
CA GLU A 58 -5.01 15.85 -11.39
C GLU A 58 -4.74 14.51 -12.07
N TRP A 59 -5.53 14.20 -13.08
CA TRP A 59 -5.36 12.98 -13.86
C TRP A 59 -4.02 12.97 -14.57
N ASP A 60 -3.63 14.09 -15.17
CA ASP A 60 -2.35 14.22 -15.87
C ASP A 60 -1.16 13.98 -14.93
N LYS A 61 -1.22 14.54 -13.72
CA LYS A 61 -0.18 14.33 -12.71
C LYS A 61 -0.08 12.86 -12.25
N ILE A 62 -1.22 12.21 -12.08
CA ILE A 62 -1.26 10.80 -11.71
C ILE A 62 -0.64 9.94 -12.81
N CYS A 63 -0.97 10.22 -14.06
CA CYS A 63 -0.41 9.51 -15.20
C CYS A 63 1.11 9.66 -15.29
N GLU A 64 1.64 10.87 -15.07
CA GLU A 64 3.08 11.12 -15.04
C GLU A 64 3.77 10.31 -13.95
N GLU A 65 3.23 10.35 -12.74
CA GLU A 65 3.75 9.58 -11.60
C GLU A 65 3.76 8.08 -11.88
N TYR A 66 2.66 7.59 -12.43
CA TYR A 66 2.52 6.18 -12.75
C TYR A 66 3.49 5.76 -13.84
N GLN A 67 3.69 6.60 -14.85
CA GLN A 67 4.62 6.32 -15.95
C GLN A 67 6.05 6.20 -15.45
N ILE A 68 6.47 7.11 -14.58
CA ILE A 68 7.81 7.08 -13.96
C ILE A 68 7.99 5.77 -13.19
N ARG A 69 7.02 5.39 -12.38
CA ARG A 69 7.07 4.14 -11.61
C ARG A 69 7.09 2.91 -12.48
N LYS A 70 6.34 2.92 -13.56
CA LYS A 70 6.32 1.83 -14.53
C LYS A 70 7.68 1.65 -15.17
N GLU A 71 8.32 2.75 -15.53
CA GLU A 71 9.68 2.74 -16.10
C GLU A 71 10.70 2.20 -15.09
N GLU A 72 10.60 2.59 -13.83
CA GLU A 72 11.44 2.08 -12.76
C GLU A 72 11.30 0.57 -12.61
N LEU A 73 10.07 0.07 -12.62
CA LEU A 73 9.79 -1.36 -12.50
C LEU A 73 10.33 -2.16 -13.69
N THR A 74 10.33 -1.59 -14.88
CA THR A 74 10.84 -2.29 -16.07
C THR A 74 12.36 -2.35 -16.14
N ARG A 75 13.06 -1.60 -15.29
CA ARG A 75 14.52 -1.64 -15.18
C ARG A 75 15.02 -2.73 -14.24
N LEU A 76 14.12 -3.32 -13.49
CA LEU A 76 14.44 -4.43 -12.61
C LEU A 76 14.55 -5.73 -13.41
#